data_d25b0af133a05432415d25321e704d3c
#
_entry.id   d25b0af133a05432415d25321e704d3c
#
_cell.length_a   1.000
_cell.length_b   1.000
_cell.length_c   1.000
_cell.angle_alpha   90.00
_cell.angle_beta   90.00
_cell.angle_gamma   90.00
#
_symmetry.space_group_name_H-M   'P 1'
#
loop_
_entity.id
_entity.type
_entity.pdbx_description
1 polymer ?
#
loop_
_entity_poly.entity_id
_entity_poly.type
_entity_poly.pdbx_seq_one_letter_code
_entity_poly.pdbx_strand_id
1 'polypeptide(L)'
;MGVTAMNDRPMLTAVMMHVSVPVYRFASDSSGQLYAVYEIHINGAYHCSCRYSTLLRLHELIARIDPDRVPEFPPKRIKAFLNERSLAERRDALQDYLRIVFYRKDVTRSQLVQRFFLDAQRESCVSASRQLSNQLPVYLLDGTKCMVPCFPGDSTGAVLERLAPMVGLSPENCCYFGLFIVTKSEVFPCKVLRWLGNFESPLLSLYQASKLGFKAKVVLRKSFWDASIENGLLNDVGAVRVILSQAQFDCKTFLLRNCLLPLGLKKLRYTSVDEEAATVIASANSTVNSIELLRLCQRQSWYGYVFFEQCQCSFPASNTIVHAAVGNKRLIILYSSGQDELKESVFRVNRIRCWRLSVLSTHGGQDLSFEYLFSNNHLEWITLKSAQSVLISLCLQSMIEEIVGSQATHGAADARLPLVPCASGAFLNTVAAGNRSRSERSPLSPSTPPEILMEPIRNGPYANDKNSET
;
A
#
# COMPACT_ATOMS: atom_id res chain seq x y z
N MET A 1 -26.25 29.54 13.05
CA MET A 1 -25.28 30.33 12.29
C MET A 1 -24.03 29.49 12.07
N GLY A 2 -23.72 29.15 10.83
CA GLY A 2 -22.36 28.81 10.41
C GLY A 2 -21.90 27.34 10.61
N VAL A 3 -22.57 26.35 10.00
CA VAL A 3 -21.96 25.07 9.64
C VAL A 3 -21.74 25.11 8.13
N THR A 4 -20.70 25.81 7.71
CA THR A 4 -20.27 25.84 6.31
C THR A 4 -18.74 25.87 6.28
N ALA A 5 -18.17 25.07 5.39
CA ALA A 5 -16.77 25.04 4.99
C ALA A 5 -15.80 24.17 5.83
N MET A 6 -16.09 22.87 5.96
CA MET A 6 -15.06 21.87 6.29
C MET A 6 -14.83 20.84 5.15
N ASN A 7 -15.38 21.06 3.95
CA ASN A 7 -15.46 20.01 2.93
C ASN A 7 -14.49 20.13 1.74
N ASP A 8 -13.59 21.12 1.69
CA ASP A 8 -12.75 21.36 0.50
C ASP A 8 -11.22 21.25 0.75
N ARG A 9 -10.81 20.62 1.86
CA ARG A 9 -9.37 20.27 2.00
C ARG A 9 -9.10 18.97 1.27
N PRO A 10 -8.09 18.91 0.38
CA PRO A 10 -7.71 17.66 -0.25
C PRO A 10 -7.33 16.67 0.84
N MET A 11 -8.11 15.59 0.97
CA MET A 11 -7.72 14.45 1.81
C MET A 11 -6.52 13.77 1.15
N LEU A 12 -5.31 14.25 1.44
CA LEU A 12 -4.04 13.71 0.94
C LEU A 12 -3.79 12.25 1.38
N THR A 13 -4.52 11.76 2.37
CA THR A 13 -4.33 10.44 2.97
C THR A 13 -5.38 9.39 2.63
N ALA A 14 -6.13 9.55 1.53
CA ALA A 14 -7.02 8.48 1.08
C ALA A 14 -6.18 7.30 0.56
N VAL A 15 -5.81 6.39 1.44
CA VAL A 15 -5.15 5.14 1.06
C VAL A 15 -6.03 4.41 0.06
N MET A 16 -5.49 4.11 -1.12
CA MET A 16 -6.18 3.36 -2.16
C MET A 16 -6.55 1.96 -1.66
N MET A 17 -7.62 1.41 -2.21
CA MET A 17 -8.11 0.09 -1.86
C MET A 17 -7.93 -0.87 -3.04
N HIS A 18 -6.89 -1.70 -3.01
CA HIS A 18 -6.78 -2.85 -3.91
C HIS A 18 -7.50 -4.03 -3.29
N VAL A 19 -8.72 -4.30 -3.74
CA VAL A 19 -9.57 -5.37 -3.20
C VAL A 19 -9.38 -6.65 -3.99
N SER A 20 -9.14 -7.77 -3.30
CA SER A 20 -9.01 -9.09 -3.91
C SER A 20 -9.75 -10.17 -3.12
N VAL A 21 -10.15 -11.24 -3.82
CA VAL A 21 -10.85 -12.42 -3.27
C VAL A 21 -10.01 -13.67 -3.58
N PRO A 22 -8.92 -13.93 -2.88
CA PRO A 22 -8.01 -15.03 -3.22
C PRO A 22 -8.63 -16.39 -2.97
N VAL A 23 -9.45 -16.52 -1.93
CA VAL A 23 -9.95 -17.82 -1.43
C VAL A 23 -11.42 -17.71 -1.02
N TYR A 24 -12.15 -18.82 -1.14
CA TYR A 24 -13.41 -19.05 -0.43
C TYR A 24 -13.27 -20.21 0.54
N ARG A 25 -14.08 -20.23 1.59
CA ARG A 25 -14.13 -21.29 2.59
C ARG A 25 -15.59 -21.68 2.87
N PHE A 26 -15.78 -22.85 3.42
CA PHE A 26 -17.07 -23.25 3.98
C PHE A 26 -17.12 -22.90 5.48
N ALA A 27 -18.25 -22.35 5.91
CA ALA A 27 -18.59 -22.15 7.30
C ALA A 27 -19.96 -22.75 7.57
N SER A 28 -20.28 -23.04 8.83
CA SER A 28 -21.60 -23.51 9.26
C SER A 28 -22.31 -22.44 10.09
N ASP A 29 -23.62 -22.34 9.93
CA ASP A 29 -24.44 -21.52 10.81
C ASP A 29 -24.81 -22.30 12.11
N SER A 30 -25.59 -21.65 12.99
CA SER A 30 -26.04 -22.27 14.24
C SER A 30 -26.91 -23.53 14.07
N SER A 31 -27.48 -23.73 12.88
CA SER A 31 -28.25 -24.93 12.52
C SER A 31 -27.41 -26.04 11.88
N GLY A 32 -26.07 -25.80 11.73
CA GLY A 32 -25.16 -26.72 11.05
C GLY A 32 -25.20 -26.63 9.53
N GLN A 33 -26.00 -25.72 8.95
CA GLN A 33 -26.07 -25.54 7.51
C GLN A 33 -24.79 -24.90 6.96
N LEU A 34 -24.13 -25.58 5.98
CA LEU A 34 -22.95 -25.08 5.32
C LEU A 34 -23.26 -23.92 4.33
N TYR A 35 -22.41 -22.94 4.32
CA TYR A 35 -22.44 -21.84 3.36
C TYR A 35 -21.01 -21.39 3.00
N ALA A 36 -20.88 -20.79 1.81
CA ALA A 36 -19.59 -20.25 1.36
C ALA A 36 -19.37 -18.83 1.91
N VAL A 37 -18.15 -18.58 2.41
CA VAL A 37 -17.62 -17.25 2.75
C VAL A 37 -16.41 -16.98 1.86
N TYR A 38 -16.31 -15.74 1.40
CA TYR A 38 -15.24 -15.24 0.56
C TYR A 38 -14.30 -14.42 1.40
N GLU A 39 -13.00 -14.74 1.37
CA GLU A 39 -11.99 -13.94 2.05
C GLU A 39 -11.70 -12.71 1.22
N ILE A 40 -11.89 -11.54 1.81
CA ILE A 40 -11.59 -10.25 1.20
C ILE A 40 -10.23 -9.80 1.71
N HIS A 41 -9.31 -9.60 0.79
CA HIS A 41 -8.04 -8.98 1.06
C HIS A 41 -8.05 -7.54 0.54
N ILE A 42 -7.55 -6.61 1.34
CA ILE A 42 -7.38 -5.21 0.96
C ILE A 42 -5.90 -4.88 1.08
N ASN A 43 -5.34 -4.31 0.02
CA ASN A 43 -3.94 -3.93 -0.05
C ASN A 43 -2.99 -5.10 0.25
N GLY A 44 -3.33 -6.29 -0.28
CA GLY A 44 -2.53 -7.50 -0.16
C GLY A 44 -2.61 -8.24 1.19
N ALA A 45 -3.42 -7.74 2.15
CA ALA A 45 -3.59 -8.37 3.45
C ALA A 45 -5.04 -8.80 3.68
N TYR A 46 -5.24 -9.91 4.39
CA TYR A 46 -6.56 -10.34 4.83
C TYR A 46 -7.24 -9.23 5.62
N HIS A 47 -8.48 -8.92 5.26
CA HIS A 47 -9.28 -7.90 5.88
C HIS A 47 -10.50 -8.46 6.59
N CYS A 48 -11.36 -9.18 5.86
CA CYS A 48 -12.60 -9.76 6.40
C CYS A 48 -13.05 -10.98 5.59
N SER A 49 -14.04 -11.67 6.14
CA SER A 49 -14.74 -12.78 5.46
C SER A 49 -16.20 -12.41 5.24
N CYS A 50 -16.64 -12.40 3.99
CA CYS A 50 -17.99 -12.00 3.62
C CYS A 50 -18.78 -13.13 2.97
N ARG A 51 -20.09 -13.23 3.31
CA ARG A 51 -21.04 -14.03 2.53
C ARG A 51 -21.40 -13.34 1.22
N TYR A 52 -21.89 -14.09 0.24
CA TYR A 52 -22.42 -13.50 -0.99
C TYR A 52 -23.46 -12.39 -0.74
N SER A 53 -24.40 -12.61 0.20
CA SER A 53 -25.41 -11.61 0.56
C SER A 53 -24.81 -10.32 1.13
N THR A 54 -23.68 -10.41 1.84
CA THR A 54 -22.96 -9.24 2.35
C THR A 54 -22.32 -8.46 1.21
N LEU A 55 -21.73 -9.16 0.22
CA LEU A 55 -21.17 -8.50 -0.98
C LEU A 55 -22.27 -7.92 -1.89
N LEU A 56 -23.46 -8.54 -1.92
CA LEU A 56 -24.61 -7.96 -2.63
C LEU A 56 -25.05 -6.63 -1.99
N ARG A 57 -25.07 -6.55 -0.65
CA ARG A 57 -25.33 -5.26 0.04
C ARG A 57 -24.26 -4.20 -0.28
N LEU A 58 -23.00 -4.61 -0.43
CA LEU A 58 -21.96 -3.68 -0.91
C LEU A 58 -22.26 -3.17 -2.32
N HIS A 59 -22.68 -4.05 -3.23
CA HIS A 59 -23.10 -3.65 -4.58
C HIS A 59 -24.24 -2.62 -4.53
N GLU A 60 -25.27 -2.86 -3.70
CA GLU A 60 -26.39 -1.92 -3.52
C GLU A 60 -25.93 -0.54 -2.99
N LEU A 61 -24.95 -0.52 -2.08
CA LEU A 61 -24.34 0.74 -1.59
C LEU A 61 -23.59 1.47 -2.70
N ILE A 62 -22.84 0.75 -3.52
CA ILE A 62 -22.08 1.32 -4.63
C ILE A 62 -23.01 1.84 -5.73
N ALA A 63 -24.11 1.13 -6.00
CA ALA A 63 -25.14 1.57 -6.96
C ALA A 63 -25.82 2.89 -6.55
N ARG A 64 -25.83 3.23 -5.27
CA ARG A 64 -26.34 4.53 -4.79
C ARG A 64 -25.37 5.69 -5.06
N ILE A 65 -24.07 5.40 -5.23
CA ILE A 65 -23.07 6.43 -5.52
C ILE A 65 -23.16 6.89 -6.97
N ASP A 66 -23.25 5.93 -7.90
CA ASP A 66 -23.35 6.19 -9.33
C ASP A 66 -23.96 4.96 -10.04
N PRO A 67 -25.30 4.94 -10.22
CA PRO A 67 -26.00 3.78 -10.78
C PRO A 67 -25.56 3.43 -12.20
N ASP A 68 -25.22 4.44 -13.00
CA ASP A 68 -24.95 4.28 -14.43
C ASP A 68 -23.57 3.64 -14.71
N ARG A 69 -22.68 3.64 -13.73
CA ARG A 69 -21.31 3.14 -13.87
C ARG A 69 -21.01 1.88 -13.05
N VAL A 70 -22.01 1.25 -12.48
CA VAL A 70 -21.82 0.02 -11.72
C VAL A 70 -21.96 -1.17 -12.66
N PRO A 71 -20.94 -2.05 -12.77
CA PRO A 71 -21.05 -3.27 -13.55
C PRO A 71 -22.09 -4.22 -12.94
N GLU A 72 -22.59 -5.14 -13.76
CA GLU A 72 -23.53 -6.17 -13.30
C GLU A 72 -22.87 -7.00 -12.18
N PHE A 73 -23.63 -7.21 -11.10
CA PHE A 73 -23.16 -8.04 -9.99
C PHE A 73 -23.31 -9.52 -10.35
N PRO A 74 -22.33 -10.40 -10.02
CA PRO A 74 -22.40 -11.82 -10.31
C PRO A 74 -23.68 -12.45 -9.78
N PRO A 75 -24.46 -13.19 -10.62
CA PRO A 75 -25.81 -13.63 -10.27
C PRO A 75 -25.82 -14.65 -9.13
N LYS A 76 -26.93 -14.65 -8.37
CA LYS A 76 -27.18 -15.65 -7.33
C LYS A 76 -27.45 -17.00 -7.97
N ARG A 77 -26.61 -17.99 -7.67
CA ARG A 77 -26.86 -19.40 -8.11
C ARG A 77 -27.67 -20.14 -7.08
N ILE A 78 -28.54 -21.06 -7.54
CA ILE A 78 -29.39 -21.90 -6.70
C ILE A 78 -28.51 -22.86 -5.89
N LYS A 79 -28.82 -23.03 -4.60
CA LYS A 79 -28.03 -23.89 -3.67
C LYS A 79 -27.78 -25.32 -4.19
N ALA A 80 -28.75 -25.91 -4.89
CA ALA A 80 -28.67 -27.28 -5.44
C ALA A 80 -27.53 -27.46 -6.45
N PHE A 81 -27.01 -26.39 -7.03
CA PHE A 81 -25.95 -26.44 -8.05
C PHE A 81 -24.61 -25.86 -7.53
N LEU A 82 -24.44 -25.69 -6.21
CA LEU A 82 -23.21 -25.22 -5.61
C LEU A 82 -22.23 -26.39 -5.45
N ASN A 83 -21.45 -26.66 -6.48
CA ASN A 83 -20.28 -27.53 -6.43
C ASN A 83 -18.99 -26.66 -6.36
N GLU A 84 -17.83 -27.27 -6.11
CA GLU A 84 -16.56 -26.59 -5.99
C GLU A 84 -16.23 -25.74 -7.23
N ARG A 85 -16.49 -26.26 -8.43
CA ARG A 85 -16.29 -25.55 -9.69
C ARG A 85 -17.15 -24.29 -9.76
N SER A 86 -18.43 -24.36 -9.41
CA SER A 86 -19.36 -23.23 -9.46
C SER A 86 -19.02 -22.17 -8.39
N LEU A 87 -18.42 -22.58 -7.26
CA LEU A 87 -17.93 -21.65 -6.23
C LEU A 87 -16.64 -20.97 -6.65
N ALA A 88 -15.73 -21.68 -7.30
CA ALA A 88 -14.52 -21.09 -7.88
C ALA A 88 -14.86 -20.07 -8.97
N GLU A 89 -15.73 -20.41 -9.92
CA GLU A 89 -16.22 -19.48 -10.95
C GLU A 89 -16.89 -18.24 -10.34
N ARG A 90 -17.67 -18.41 -9.27
CA ARG A 90 -18.28 -17.27 -8.55
C ARG A 90 -17.25 -16.43 -7.83
N ARG A 91 -16.23 -17.04 -7.21
CA ARG A 91 -15.13 -16.32 -6.59
C ARG A 91 -14.41 -15.47 -7.63
N ASP A 92 -14.12 -16.01 -8.83
CA ASP A 92 -13.46 -15.29 -9.92
C ASP A 92 -14.33 -14.12 -10.41
N ALA A 93 -15.62 -14.35 -10.61
CA ALA A 93 -16.54 -13.29 -11.00
C ALA A 93 -16.66 -12.18 -9.95
N LEU A 94 -16.66 -12.51 -8.64
CA LEU A 94 -16.63 -11.54 -7.56
C LEU A 94 -15.29 -10.78 -7.52
N GLN A 95 -14.17 -11.48 -7.75
CA GLN A 95 -12.85 -10.86 -7.87
C GLN A 95 -12.83 -9.81 -8.99
N ASP A 96 -13.34 -10.16 -10.17
CA ASP A 96 -13.36 -9.26 -11.33
C ASP A 96 -14.30 -8.07 -11.09
N TYR A 97 -15.49 -8.31 -10.53
CA TYR A 97 -16.42 -7.27 -10.14
C TYR A 97 -15.78 -6.26 -9.17
N LEU A 98 -15.23 -6.73 -8.05
CA LEU A 98 -14.62 -5.87 -7.03
C LEU A 98 -13.42 -5.12 -7.60
N ARG A 99 -12.62 -5.76 -8.43
CA ARG A 99 -11.49 -5.13 -9.09
C ARG A 99 -11.92 -3.93 -9.94
N ILE A 100 -12.97 -4.08 -10.77
CA ILE A 100 -13.50 -3.00 -11.61
C ILE A 100 -14.02 -1.85 -10.76
N VAL A 101 -14.81 -2.17 -9.74
CA VAL A 101 -15.49 -1.19 -8.91
C VAL A 101 -14.53 -0.38 -8.05
N PHE A 102 -13.55 -1.05 -7.41
CA PHE A 102 -12.57 -0.39 -6.53
C PHE A 102 -11.44 0.33 -7.27
N TYR A 103 -11.45 0.30 -8.58
CA TYR A 103 -10.65 1.19 -9.39
C TYR A 103 -11.16 2.64 -9.36
N ARG A 104 -12.44 2.83 -9.06
CA ARG A 104 -13.10 4.13 -9.02
C ARG A 104 -12.80 4.88 -7.73
N LYS A 105 -12.27 6.10 -7.85
CA LYS A 105 -11.92 6.96 -6.70
C LYS A 105 -13.14 7.41 -5.89
N ASP A 106 -14.26 7.67 -6.54
CA ASP A 106 -15.53 8.01 -5.89
C ASP A 106 -16.05 6.89 -4.99
N VAL A 107 -15.86 5.63 -5.39
CA VAL A 107 -16.20 4.45 -4.58
C VAL A 107 -15.22 4.29 -3.41
N THR A 108 -13.91 4.30 -3.67
CA THR A 108 -12.89 4.07 -2.62
C THR A 108 -12.86 5.19 -1.57
N ARG A 109 -13.23 6.42 -1.94
CA ARG A 109 -13.34 7.58 -1.03
C ARG A 109 -14.69 7.70 -0.35
N SER A 110 -15.70 6.93 -0.77
CA SER A 110 -17.03 6.96 -0.16
C SER A 110 -16.98 6.51 1.30
N GLN A 111 -17.48 7.36 2.20
CA GLN A 111 -17.59 7.02 3.62
C GLN A 111 -18.47 5.79 3.87
N LEU A 112 -19.52 5.60 3.05
CA LEU A 112 -20.41 4.44 3.15
C LEU A 112 -19.65 3.13 2.85
N VAL A 113 -18.79 3.13 1.83
CA VAL A 113 -17.98 1.98 1.45
C VAL A 113 -16.88 1.72 2.49
N GLN A 114 -16.20 2.76 2.96
CA GLN A 114 -15.21 2.63 4.03
C GLN A 114 -15.84 2.08 5.32
N ARG A 115 -17.01 2.58 5.68
CA ARG A 115 -17.76 2.08 6.85
C ARG A 115 -18.18 0.63 6.69
N PHE A 116 -18.63 0.23 5.50
CA PHE A 116 -18.97 -1.16 5.20
C PHE A 116 -17.78 -2.10 5.50
N PHE A 117 -16.57 -1.77 5.04
CA PHE A 117 -15.39 -2.61 5.29
C PHE A 117 -14.95 -2.61 6.75
N LEU A 118 -15.05 -1.48 7.43
CA LEU A 118 -14.77 -1.38 8.86
C LEU A 118 -15.70 -2.29 9.67
N ASP A 119 -17.00 -2.28 9.36
CA ASP A 119 -17.98 -3.15 10.02
C ASP A 119 -17.77 -4.62 9.67
N ALA A 120 -17.44 -4.94 8.40
CA ALA A 120 -17.14 -6.31 7.96
C ALA A 120 -15.87 -6.87 8.63
N GLN A 121 -14.84 -6.02 8.84
CA GLN A 121 -13.65 -6.41 9.60
C GLN A 121 -14.00 -6.73 11.06
N ARG A 122 -14.79 -5.88 11.69
CA ARG A 122 -15.25 -6.09 13.07
C ARG A 122 -16.08 -7.38 13.20
N GLU A 123 -17.02 -7.63 12.29
CA GLU A 123 -17.82 -8.84 12.26
C GLU A 123 -16.96 -10.10 12.09
N SER A 124 -15.92 -10.04 11.28
CA SER A 124 -14.98 -11.16 11.07
C SER A 124 -14.07 -11.41 12.29
N CYS A 125 -13.97 -10.45 13.22
CA CYS A 125 -13.11 -10.51 14.40
C CYS A 125 -13.89 -10.46 15.74
N VAL A 126 -15.17 -10.88 15.78
CA VAL A 126 -16.03 -10.77 16.97
C VAL A 126 -15.41 -11.40 18.22
N SER A 127 -14.84 -12.59 18.11
CA SER A 127 -14.21 -13.28 19.25
C SER A 127 -13.01 -12.51 19.78
N ALA A 128 -12.19 -11.95 18.90
CA ALA A 128 -11.05 -11.12 19.25
C ALA A 128 -11.46 -9.79 19.87
N SER A 129 -12.50 -9.16 19.30
CA SER A 129 -12.99 -7.85 19.75
C SER A 129 -13.40 -7.83 21.24
N ARG A 130 -13.80 -8.98 21.79
CA ARG A 130 -14.16 -9.12 23.22
C ARG A 130 -12.95 -9.25 24.14
N GLN A 131 -11.79 -9.58 23.62
CA GLN A 131 -10.57 -9.88 24.39
C GLN A 131 -9.51 -8.79 24.27
N LEU A 132 -9.62 -7.92 23.26
CA LEU A 132 -8.65 -6.87 23.00
C LEU A 132 -8.82 -5.73 24.02
N SER A 133 -7.68 -5.18 24.45
CA SER A 133 -7.64 -3.95 25.22
C SER A 133 -8.20 -2.78 24.41
N ASN A 134 -8.92 -1.86 25.07
CA ASN A 134 -9.39 -0.62 24.45
C ASN A 134 -8.29 0.45 24.35
N GLN A 135 -7.04 0.05 24.35
CA GLN A 135 -5.86 0.88 24.24
C GLN A 135 -4.94 0.36 23.14
N LEU A 136 -4.59 1.22 22.19
CA LEU A 136 -3.67 0.92 21.12
C LEU A 136 -2.32 1.61 21.39
N PRO A 137 -1.22 0.85 21.54
CA PRO A 137 0.11 1.45 21.59
C PRO A 137 0.52 1.92 20.21
N VAL A 138 0.65 3.23 20.01
CA VAL A 138 1.20 3.85 18.81
C VAL A 138 2.57 4.42 19.13
N TYR A 139 3.54 4.18 18.26
CA TYR A 139 4.92 4.60 18.45
C TYR A 139 5.31 5.70 17.47
N LEU A 140 6.10 6.66 17.92
CA LEU A 140 6.93 7.46 17.05
C LEU A 140 8.23 6.70 16.74
N LEU A 141 8.94 7.12 15.72
CA LEU A 141 10.19 6.45 15.32
C LEU A 141 11.40 6.81 16.21
N ASP A 142 11.25 7.78 17.12
CA ASP A 142 12.18 8.03 18.24
C ASP A 142 12.01 7.03 19.42
N GLY A 143 11.04 6.13 19.33
CA GLY A 143 10.70 5.18 20.39
C GLY A 143 9.64 5.65 21.36
N THR A 144 9.17 6.91 21.29
CA THR A 144 8.06 7.43 22.10
C THR A 144 6.81 6.58 21.89
N LYS A 145 6.18 6.14 22.98
CA LYS A 145 4.97 5.32 22.99
C LYS A 145 3.80 6.14 23.49
N CYS A 146 2.75 6.24 22.70
CA CYS A 146 1.46 6.82 23.06
C CYS A 146 0.41 5.72 23.20
N MET A 147 -0.29 5.68 24.32
CA MET A 147 -1.42 4.76 24.54
C MET A 147 -2.71 5.45 24.12
N VAL A 148 -3.21 5.12 22.94
CA VAL A 148 -4.37 5.79 22.33
C VAL A 148 -5.63 4.99 22.64
N PRO A 149 -6.70 5.59 23.20
CA PRO A 149 -8.00 4.93 23.30
C PRO A 149 -8.47 4.49 21.92
N CYS A 150 -8.72 3.18 21.74
CA CYS A 150 -9.09 2.61 20.45
C CYS A 150 -10.00 1.40 20.66
N PHE A 151 -11.16 1.42 20.00
CA PHE A 151 -12.13 0.35 20.01
C PHE A 151 -12.12 -0.42 18.68
N PRO A 152 -12.58 -1.68 18.64
CA PRO A 152 -12.60 -2.49 17.41
C PRO A 152 -13.40 -1.88 16.25
N GLY A 153 -14.31 -0.94 16.51
CA GLY A 153 -15.09 -0.24 15.49
C GLY A 153 -14.53 1.13 15.08
N ASP A 154 -13.39 1.54 15.66
CA ASP A 154 -12.79 2.83 15.31
C ASP A 154 -12.01 2.75 14.00
N SER A 155 -12.22 3.72 13.13
CA SER A 155 -11.43 3.88 11.91
C SER A 155 -10.03 4.40 12.23
N THR A 156 -9.12 4.23 11.27
CA THR A 156 -7.77 4.78 11.35
C THR A 156 -7.76 6.29 11.55
N GLY A 157 -8.66 7.03 10.87
CA GLY A 157 -8.79 8.48 11.04
C GLY A 157 -9.21 8.88 12.46
N ALA A 158 -10.19 8.19 13.03
CA ALA A 158 -10.63 8.47 14.40
C ALA A 158 -9.52 8.22 15.44
N VAL A 159 -8.68 7.22 15.22
CA VAL A 159 -7.50 6.97 16.07
C VAL A 159 -6.44 8.04 15.88
N LEU A 160 -6.21 8.47 14.65
CA LEU A 160 -5.24 9.53 14.34
C LEU A 160 -5.66 10.88 14.96
N GLU A 161 -6.95 11.23 14.91
CA GLU A 161 -7.49 12.44 15.55
C GLU A 161 -7.27 12.45 17.07
N ARG A 162 -7.41 11.29 17.75
CA ARG A 162 -7.13 11.15 19.19
C ARG A 162 -5.64 11.19 19.50
N LEU A 163 -4.80 10.68 18.60
CA LEU A 163 -3.35 10.67 18.75
C LEU A 163 -2.74 12.07 18.59
N ALA A 164 -3.27 12.89 17.67
CA ALA A 164 -2.70 14.16 17.27
C ALA A 164 -2.38 15.08 18.48
N PRO A 165 -3.32 15.37 19.41
CA PRO A 165 -3.01 16.21 20.55
C PRO A 165 -1.97 15.59 21.49
N MET A 166 -1.88 14.25 21.55
CA MET A 166 -0.91 13.57 22.42
C MET A 166 0.54 13.77 21.95
N VAL A 167 0.73 14.02 20.65
CA VAL A 167 2.05 14.28 20.04
C VAL A 167 2.27 15.75 19.74
N GLY A 168 1.32 16.63 20.08
CA GLY A 168 1.39 18.07 19.83
C GLY A 168 1.13 18.47 18.38
N LEU A 169 0.51 17.57 17.59
CA LEU A 169 0.17 17.81 16.18
C LEU A 169 -1.15 18.57 16.08
N SER A 170 -1.17 19.64 15.31
CA SER A 170 -2.37 20.43 15.06
C SER A 170 -3.42 19.63 14.28
N PRO A 171 -4.71 19.76 14.61
CA PRO A 171 -5.78 18.99 13.92
C PRO A 171 -5.81 19.19 12.42
N GLU A 172 -5.53 20.41 11.95
CA GLU A 172 -5.47 20.76 10.53
C GLU A 172 -4.35 20.05 9.77
N ASN A 173 -3.29 19.64 10.46
CA ASN A 173 -2.13 18.97 9.88
C ASN A 173 -2.16 17.45 10.00
N CYS A 174 -3.17 16.89 10.68
CA CYS A 174 -3.33 15.44 10.82
C CYS A 174 -3.38 14.69 9.48
N CYS A 175 -3.94 15.31 8.44
CA CYS A 175 -4.08 14.72 7.11
C CYS A 175 -2.74 14.42 6.42
N TYR A 176 -1.65 15.02 6.86
CA TYR A 176 -0.30 14.77 6.33
C TYR A 176 0.39 13.57 6.98
N PHE A 177 -0.24 12.93 7.95
CA PHE A 177 0.32 11.80 8.67
C PHE A 177 -0.58 10.58 8.57
N GLY A 178 0.01 9.40 8.72
CA GLY A 178 -0.70 8.13 8.64
C GLY A 178 -0.20 7.14 9.67
N LEU A 179 -1.03 6.14 9.95
CA LEU A 179 -0.66 5.00 10.77
C LEU A 179 -0.19 3.84 9.90
N PHE A 180 0.90 3.23 10.29
CA PHE A 180 1.52 2.12 9.57
C PHE A 180 1.74 0.94 10.52
N ILE A 181 1.47 -0.27 10.05
CA ILE A 181 1.90 -1.48 10.75
C ILE A 181 3.31 -1.81 10.26
N VAL A 182 4.22 -1.96 11.21
CA VAL A 182 5.63 -2.30 10.95
C VAL A 182 6.06 -3.50 11.78
N THR A 183 7.07 -4.21 11.31
CA THR A 183 7.74 -5.29 12.03
C THR A 183 9.25 -5.17 11.88
N LYS A 184 10.02 -5.87 12.73
CA LYS A 184 11.42 -6.06 12.48
C LYS A 184 11.62 -7.16 11.44
N SER A 185 12.57 -6.99 10.54
CA SER A 185 13.14 -8.07 9.74
C SER A 185 14.64 -8.20 10.05
N GLU A 186 15.27 -9.24 9.52
CA GLU A 186 16.72 -9.45 9.71
C GLU A 186 17.55 -8.30 9.14
N VAL A 187 17.08 -7.69 8.05
CA VAL A 187 17.80 -6.64 7.31
C VAL A 187 17.30 -5.24 7.69
N PHE A 188 16.01 -5.11 8.07
CA PHE A 188 15.39 -3.83 8.36
C PHE A 188 14.89 -3.75 9.80
N PRO A 189 15.34 -2.75 10.57
CA PRO A 189 14.81 -2.51 11.91
C PRO A 189 13.32 -2.12 11.90
N CYS A 190 12.80 -1.67 10.75
CA CYS A 190 11.39 -1.29 10.57
C CYS A 190 10.94 -1.59 9.13
N LYS A 191 10.45 -2.81 8.91
CA LYS A 191 9.78 -3.20 7.67
C LYS A 191 8.32 -2.76 7.73
N VAL A 192 7.90 -1.95 6.77
CA VAL A 192 6.48 -1.59 6.64
C VAL A 192 5.73 -2.80 6.07
N LEU A 193 4.73 -3.28 6.83
CA LEU A 193 3.82 -4.35 6.41
C LEU A 193 2.58 -3.77 5.75
N ARG A 194 2.03 -2.68 6.31
CA ARG A 194 0.75 -2.14 5.88
C ARG A 194 0.66 -0.65 6.17
N TRP A 195 0.12 0.10 5.22
CA TRP A 195 -0.34 1.46 5.40
C TRP A 195 -1.85 1.42 5.68
N LEU A 196 -2.25 1.89 6.86
CA LEU A 196 -3.63 1.77 7.34
C LEU A 196 -4.53 2.85 6.73
N GLY A 197 -5.69 2.41 6.22
CA GLY A 197 -6.72 3.29 5.66
C GLY A 197 -7.94 3.43 6.58
N ASN A 198 -8.84 4.37 6.25
CA ASN A 198 -10.05 4.63 7.05
C ASN A 198 -11.09 3.50 6.99
N PHE A 199 -10.93 2.57 6.07
CA PHE A 199 -11.77 1.39 5.92
C PHE A 199 -11.43 0.27 6.92
N GLU A 200 -10.45 0.47 7.80
CA GLU A 200 -9.98 -0.54 8.75
C GLU A 200 -9.72 0.02 10.15
N SER A 201 -9.84 -0.87 11.14
CA SER A 201 -9.49 -0.59 12.53
C SER A 201 -8.02 -0.91 12.77
N PRO A 202 -7.20 0.05 13.23
CA PRO A 202 -5.80 -0.20 13.55
C PRO A 202 -5.61 -1.30 14.60
N LEU A 203 -6.53 -1.40 15.55
CA LEU A 203 -6.51 -2.41 16.61
C LEU A 203 -6.72 -3.82 16.03
N LEU A 204 -7.72 -3.99 15.14
CA LEU A 204 -7.99 -5.27 14.50
C LEU A 204 -6.93 -5.64 13.48
N SER A 205 -6.43 -4.68 12.72
CA SER A 205 -5.35 -4.91 11.73
C SER A 205 -4.04 -5.33 12.41
N LEU A 206 -3.72 -4.72 13.57
CA LEU A 206 -2.58 -5.15 14.39
C LEU A 206 -2.77 -6.58 14.94
N TYR A 207 -3.98 -6.90 15.42
CA TYR A 207 -4.33 -8.25 15.87
C TYR A 207 -4.18 -9.27 14.73
N GLN A 208 -4.70 -8.98 13.53
CA GLN A 208 -4.57 -9.85 12.36
C GLN A 208 -3.10 -10.09 11.98
N ALA A 209 -2.27 -9.04 11.99
CA ALA A 209 -0.83 -9.18 11.75
C ALA A 209 -0.15 -10.06 12.80
N SER A 210 -0.53 -9.92 14.07
CA SER A 210 0.00 -10.76 15.16
C SER A 210 -0.38 -12.23 15.02
N LYS A 211 -1.61 -12.51 14.54
CA LYS A 211 -2.06 -13.89 14.24
C LYS A 211 -1.28 -14.56 13.13
N LEU A 212 -0.72 -13.79 12.21
CA LEU A 212 0.19 -14.28 11.15
C LEU A 212 1.64 -14.45 11.65
N GLY A 213 1.88 -14.29 12.96
CA GLY A 213 3.21 -14.46 13.57
C GLY A 213 4.10 -13.22 13.53
N PHE A 214 3.63 -12.09 13.03
CA PHE A 214 4.42 -10.86 13.01
C PHE A 214 4.50 -10.23 14.40
N LYS A 215 5.71 -9.90 14.86
CA LYS A 215 5.92 -9.01 16.01
C LYS A 215 5.73 -7.56 15.57
N ALA A 216 4.47 -7.22 15.31
CA ALA A 216 4.10 -5.97 14.67
C ALA A 216 3.84 -4.85 15.70
N LYS A 217 4.04 -3.61 15.24
CA LYS A 217 3.74 -2.37 15.98
C LYS A 217 3.01 -1.39 15.06
N VAL A 218 2.20 -0.51 15.63
CA VAL A 218 1.64 0.63 14.92
C VAL A 218 2.56 1.83 15.12
N VAL A 219 2.95 2.49 14.03
CA VAL A 219 3.79 3.68 14.05
C VAL A 219 3.12 4.84 13.33
N LEU A 220 3.35 6.06 13.81
CA LEU A 220 2.96 7.29 13.14
C LEU A 220 4.10 7.72 12.22
N ARG A 221 3.78 7.99 10.95
CA ARG A 221 4.74 8.43 9.91
C ARG A 221 4.10 9.51 9.05
N LYS A 222 4.95 10.32 8.39
CA LYS A 222 4.48 11.18 7.30
C LYS A 222 3.91 10.34 6.14
N SER A 223 2.87 10.84 5.49
CA SER A 223 2.17 10.19 4.38
C SER A 223 2.15 11.04 3.10
N PHE A 224 3.10 11.94 2.94
CA PHE A 224 3.30 12.82 1.79
C PHE A 224 4.74 12.74 1.26
N TRP A 225 4.97 13.24 0.05
CA TRP A 225 6.21 13.06 -0.71
C TRP A 225 6.89 14.38 -1.07
N ASP A 226 6.14 15.47 -1.19
CA ASP A 226 6.69 16.76 -1.64
C ASP A 226 7.29 17.55 -0.47
N ALA A 227 8.54 17.97 -0.65
CA ALA A 227 9.26 18.78 0.34
C ALA A 227 8.59 20.14 0.60
N SER A 228 7.79 20.65 -0.34
CA SER A 228 7.06 21.92 -0.14
C SER A 228 6.02 21.80 0.98
N ILE A 229 5.42 20.62 1.15
CA ILE A 229 4.49 20.34 2.27
C ILE A 229 5.22 20.43 3.60
N GLU A 230 6.42 19.86 3.70
CA GLU A 230 7.23 19.96 4.92
C GLU A 230 7.51 21.41 5.33
N ASN A 231 7.84 22.26 4.35
CA ASN A 231 8.06 23.69 4.61
C ASN A 231 6.81 24.37 5.16
N GLY A 232 5.62 23.98 4.70
CA GLY A 232 4.33 24.45 5.23
C GLY A 232 4.05 24.00 6.67
N LEU A 233 4.69 22.91 7.12
CA LEU A 233 4.48 22.31 8.45
C LEU A 233 5.50 22.78 9.51
N LEU A 234 6.48 23.62 9.15
CA LEU A 234 7.56 24.03 10.06
C LEU A 234 7.07 24.80 11.29
N ASN A 235 5.90 25.42 11.24
CA ASN A 235 5.28 26.12 12.37
C ASN A 235 4.51 25.20 13.33
N ASP A 236 4.31 23.91 12.97
CA ASP A 236 3.67 22.91 13.80
C ASP A 236 4.74 22.08 14.50
N VAL A 237 4.89 22.30 15.81
CA VAL A 237 5.93 21.63 16.60
C VAL A 237 5.75 20.10 16.61
N GLY A 238 4.50 19.63 16.66
CA GLY A 238 4.19 18.19 16.60
C GLY A 238 4.54 17.60 15.23
N ALA A 239 4.23 18.31 14.14
CA ALA A 239 4.59 17.89 12.79
C ALA A 239 6.11 17.80 12.62
N VAL A 240 6.84 18.84 13.01
CA VAL A 240 8.32 18.84 12.96
C VAL A 240 8.91 17.69 13.77
N ARG A 241 8.36 17.43 14.97
CA ARG A 241 8.81 16.32 15.81
C ARG A 241 8.62 14.97 15.12
N VAL A 242 7.43 14.71 14.54
CA VAL A 242 7.14 13.43 13.85
C VAL A 242 8.05 13.27 12.62
N ILE A 243 8.18 14.31 11.79
CA ILE A 243 9.01 14.27 10.58
C ILE A 243 10.49 14.05 10.95
N LEU A 244 10.99 14.77 11.96
CA LEU A 244 12.38 14.65 12.40
C LEU A 244 12.68 13.28 13.00
N SER A 245 11.78 12.74 13.85
CA SER A 245 11.93 11.39 14.41
C SER A 245 12.01 10.34 13.31
N GLN A 246 11.20 10.48 12.26
CA GLN A 246 11.27 9.63 11.09
C GLN A 246 12.60 9.81 10.35
N ALA A 247 13.03 11.05 10.07
CA ALA A 247 14.27 11.33 9.35
C ALA A 247 15.49 10.74 10.07
N GLN A 248 15.58 10.91 11.40
CA GLN A 248 16.65 10.33 12.20
C GLN A 248 16.64 8.80 12.18
N PHE A 249 15.45 8.20 12.26
CA PHE A 249 15.30 6.75 12.17
C PHE A 249 15.71 6.23 10.79
N ASP A 250 15.26 6.88 9.72
CA ASP A 250 15.57 6.51 8.34
C ASP A 250 17.08 6.68 8.08
N CYS A 251 17.74 7.70 8.64
CA CYS A 251 19.18 7.88 8.61
C CYS A 251 19.93 6.71 9.27
N LYS A 252 19.56 6.35 10.50
CA LYS A 252 20.16 5.22 11.21
C LYS A 252 19.98 3.91 10.45
N THR A 253 18.79 3.69 9.88
CA THR A 253 18.49 2.51 9.07
C THR A 253 19.32 2.47 7.80
N PHE A 254 19.49 3.63 7.15
CA PHE A 254 20.29 3.76 5.95
C PHE A 254 21.79 3.51 6.23
N LEU A 255 22.33 4.04 7.32
CA LEU A 255 23.70 3.77 7.77
C LEU A 255 23.93 2.28 8.05
N LEU A 256 23.01 1.62 8.77
CA LEU A 256 23.07 0.19 9.04
C LEU A 256 23.08 -0.64 7.74
N ARG A 257 22.22 -0.27 6.76
CA ARG A 257 22.23 -0.94 5.45
C ARG A 257 23.57 -0.79 4.74
N ASN A 258 24.13 0.43 4.72
CA ASN A 258 25.40 0.68 4.07
C ASN A 258 26.56 -0.08 4.72
N CYS A 259 26.51 -0.34 6.03
CA CYS A 259 27.48 -1.20 6.70
C CYS A 259 27.38 -2.68 6.28
N LEU A 260 26.19 -3.13 5.89
CA LEU A 260 25.93 -4.50 5.43
C LEU A 260 26.17 -4.70 3.92
N LEU A 261 26.34 -3.61 3.18
CA LEU A 261 26.67 -3.68 1.75
C LEU A 261 28.17 -3.86 1.54
N PRO A 262 28.62 -4.63 0.51
CA PRO A 262 30.05 -4.77 0.19
C PRO A 262 30.74 -3.42 -0.03
N LEU A 263 32.04 -3.34 0.30
CA LEU A 263 32.84 -2.09 0.31
C LEU A 263 32.85 -1.29 -1.01
N GLY A 264 32.61 -1.95 -2.17
CA GLY A 264 32.49 -1.27 -3.48
C GLY A 264 31.25 -0.41 -3.66
N LEU A 265 30.25 -0.53 -2.78
CA LEU A 265 28.92 0.05 -2.91
C LEU A 265 28.79 1.48 -2.37
N LYS A 266 29.82 2.01 -1.72
CA LYS A 266 29.80 3.34 -1.08
C LYS A 266 29.85 4.53 -2.07
N LYS A 267 29.96 4.28 -3.38
CA LYS A 267 30.22 5.33 -4.39
C LYS A 267 28.97 5.74 -5.20
N LEU A 268 27.80 5.16 -4.97
CA LEU A 268 26.61 5.52 -5.73
C LEU A 268 25.99 6.82 -5.25
N ARG A 269 25.44 7.60 -6.18
CA ARG A 269 24.84 8.92 -5.94
C ARG A 269 23.75 8.89 -4.87
N TYR A 270 22.95 7.81 -4.80
CA TYR A 270 21.86 7.65 -3.83
C TYR A 270 22.24 6.81 -2.60
N THR A 271 23.45 6.27 -2.56
CA THR A 271 24.02 5.56 -1.41
C THR A 271 25.24 6.27 -0.84
N SER A 272 25.70 7.37 -1.48
CA SER A 272 26.75 8.21 -0.90
C SER A 272 26.21 8.86 0.37
N VAL A 273 26.90 8.62 1.46
CA VAL A 273 26.58 9.19 2.77
C VAL A 273 27.58 10.31 3.01
N ASP A 274 27.06 11.47 3.33
CA ASP A 274 27.84 12.47 4.06
C ASP A 274 27.96 11.95 5.50
N GLU A 275 29.06 11.28 5.83
CA GLU A 275 29.27 10.61 7.12
C GLU A 275 29.25 11.61 8.29
N GLU A 276 29.69 12.83 8.08
CA GLU A 276 29.67 13.88 9.10
C GLU A 276 28.22 14.32 9.36
N ALA A 277 27.46 14.64 8.31
CA ALA A 277 26.06 14.98 8.43
C ALA A 277 25.23 13.84 9.02
N ALA A 278 25.46 12.62 8.58
CA ALA A 278 24.76 11.44 9.08
C ALA A 278 25.04 11.17 10.56
N THR A 279 26.27 11.40 11.02
CA THR A 279 26.65 11.30 12.43
C THR A 279 25.97 12.36 13.27
N VAL A 280 25.93 13.61 12.79
CA VAL A 280 25.19 14.71 13.45
C VAL A 280 23.70 14.39 13.53
N ILE A 281 23.08 13.93 12.44
CA ILE A 281 21.66 13.58 12.41
C ILE A 281 21.35 12.43 13.37
N ALA A 282 22.17 11.37 13.37
CA ALA A 282 21.94 10.19 14.18
C ALA A 282 22.15 10.41 15.68
N SER A 283 23.04 11.33 16.07
CA SER A 283 23.39 11.62 17.45
C SER A 283 22.68 12.85 18.03
N ALA A 284 21.98 13.64 17.20
CA ALA A 284 21.32 14.86 17.63
C ALA A 284 20.26 14.61 18.70
N ASN A 285 20.37 15.31 19.80
CA ASN A 285 19.42 15.34 20.91
C ASN A 285 18.52 16.59 20.81
N SER A 286 17.54 16.72 21.69
CA SER A 286 16.54 17.79 21.73
C SER A 286 17.11 19.22 21.91
N THR A 287 18.42 19.37 22.12
CA THR A 287 19.11 20.66 22.28
C THR A 287 19.47 21.35 20.97
N VAL A 288 19.46 20.61 19.85
CA VAL A 288 19.74 21.14 18.52
C VAL A 288 18.47 21.77 17.96
N ASN A 289 18.60 22.90 17.23
CA ASN A 289 17.48 23.50 16.53
C ASN A 289 16.87 22.46 15.55
N SER A 290 15.66 22.00 15.86
CA SER A 290 14.96 20.93 15.13
C SER A 290 14.75 21.27 13.64
N ILE A 291 14.56 22.54 13.31
CA ILE A 291 14.37 23.01 11.92
C ILE A 291 15.69 22.93 11.14
N GLU A 292 16.81 23.33 11.75
CA GLU A 292 18.12 23.23 11.09
C GLU A 292 18.52 21.79 10.87
N LEU A 293 18.26 20.94 11.86
CA LEU A 293 18.49 19.50 11.74
C LEU A 293 17.63 18.87 10.64
N LEU A 294 16.37 19.26 10.52
CA LEU A 294 15.49 18.82 9.44
C LEU A 294 16.02 19.28 8.07
N ARG A 295 16.46 20.52 7.95
CA ARG A 295 17.10 21.02 6.71
C ARG A 295 18.37 20.27 6.35
N LEU A 296 19.16 19.84 7.35
CA LEU A 296 20.32 19.00 7.13
C LEU A 296 19.90 17.62 6.59
N CYS A 297 18.83 17.03 7.16
CA CYS A 297 18.25 15.78 6.66
C CYS A 297 17.77 15.91 5.20
N GLN A 298 17.08 17.00 4.86
CA GLN A 298 16.54 17.25 3.52
C GLN A 298 17.63 17.34 2.43
N ARG A 299 18.87 17.70 2.79
CA ARG A 299 20.00 17.75 1.86
C ARG A 299 20.60 16.36 1.56
N GLN A 300 20.24 15.33 2.35
CA GLN A 300 20.81 14.00 2.19
C GLN A 300 20.15 13.27 1.01
N SER A 301 20.95 12.48 0.29
CA SER A 301 20.51 11.74 -0.91
C SER A 301 19.44 10.69 -0.64
N TRP A 302 19.45 10.10 0.57
CA TRP A 302 18.49 9.09 1.02
C TRP A 302 17.16 9.66 1.53
N TYR A 303 17.10 10.96 1.79
CA TYR A 303 15.94 11.61 2.40
C TYR A 303 14.70 11.53 1.49
N GLY A 304 13.55 11.25 2.09
CA GLY A 304 12.28 11.17 1.39
C GLY A 304 12.05 9.88 0.59
N TYR A 305 12.93 8.88 0.74
CA TYR A 305 12.73 7.56 0.14
C TYR A 305 12.21 6.54 1.15
N VAL A 306 11.27 5.70 0.69
CA VAL A 306 10.87 4.46 1.35
C VAL A 306 11.62 3.32 0.68
N PHE A 307 12.43 2.59 1.46
CA PHE A 307 13.19 1.44 0.99
C PHE A 307 12.43 0.14 1.22
N PHE A 308 12.52 -0.76 0.24
CA PHE A 308 11.87 -2.07 0.26
C PHE A 308 12.89 -3.18 0.43
N GLU A 309 12.42 -4.36 0.84
CA GLU A 309 13.27 -5.56 0.93
C GLU A 309 13.77 -5.97 -0.44
N GLN A 310 14.84 -6.76 -0.43
CA GLN A 310 15.41 -7.35 -1.63
C GLN A 310 14.36 -8.15 -2.39
N CYS A 311 14.32 -7.97 -3.71
CA CYS A 311 13.36 -8.65 -4.58
C CYS A 311 13.98 -8.95 -5.95
N GLN A 312 13.27 -9.72 -6.76
CA GLN A 312 13.67 -9.98 -8.15
C GLN A 312 13.08 -8.94 -9.08
N CYS A 313 13.85 -8.55 -10.09
CA CYS A 313 13.44 -7.62 -11.14
C CYS A 313 13.75 -8.19 -12.53
N SER A 314 12.91 -7.83 -13.51
CA SER A 314 13.18 -8.16 -14.91
C SER A 314 14.23 -7.24 -15.56
N PHE A 315 14.65 -6.18 -14.90
CA PHE A 315 15.60 -5.17 -15.38
C PHE A 315 16.85 -5.12 -14.48
N PRO A 316 18.08 -4.97 -15.04
CA PRO A 316 18.42 -4.90 -16.46
C PRO A 316 18.38 -6.24 -17.19
N ALA A 317 18.31 -7.34 -16.44
CA ALA A 317 18.16 -8.70 -16.96
C ALA A 317 17.16 -9.48 -16.12
N SER A 318 16.55 -10.52 -16.69
CA SER A 318 15.59 -11.36 -15.99
C SER A 318 16.14 -11.93 -14.69
N ASN A 319 15.32 -11.85 -13.63
CA ASN A 319 15.65 -12.33 -12.28
C ASN A 319 16.84 -11.63 -11.61
N THR A 320 17.18 -10.41 -12.03
CA THR A 320 18.17 -9.60 -11.30
C THR A 320 17.68 -9.35 -9.88
N ILE A 321 18.56 -9.57 -8.91
CA ILE A 321 18.27 -9.27 -7.51
C ILE A 321 18.51 -7.79 -7.25
N VAL A 322 17.48 -7.11 -6.75
CA VAL A 322 17.48 -5.65 -6.59
C VAL A 322 16.98 -5.21 -5.23
N HIS A 323 17.37 -4.00 -4.84
CA HIS A 323 16.74 -3.24 -3.77
C HIS A 323 15.97 -2.07 -4.40
N ALA A 324 14.67 -2.00 -4.14
CA ALA A 324 13.83 -0.90 -4.64
C ALA A 324 13.69 0.19 -3.59
N ALA A 325 13.57 1.44 -4.05
CA ALA A 325 13.22 2.58 -3.21
C ALA A 325 12.29 3.53 -3.97
N VAL A 326 11.27 4.08 -3.29
CA VAL A 326 10.31 5.02 -3.85
C VAL A 326 10.36 6.33 -3.07
N GLY A 327 10.48 7.44 -3.77
CA GLY A 327 10.52 8.78 -3.18
C GLY A 327 10.92 9.84 -4.19
N ASN A 328 10.78 11.10 -3.83
CA ASN A 328 11.25 12.22 -4.65
C ASN A 328 10.86 12.15 -6.13
N LYS A 329 9.60 11.75 -6.42
CA LYS A 329 9.05 11.58 -7.77
C LYS A 329 9.81 10.52 -8.62
N ARG A 330 10.40 9.51 -7.94
CA ARG A 330 11.23 8.46 -8.58
C ARG A 330 10.98 7.09 -7.93
N LEU A 331 11.16 6.06 -8.74
CA LEU A 331 11.41 4.69 -8.31
C LEU A 331 12.88 4.39 -8.64
N ILE A 332 13.65 3.97 -7.66
CA ILE A 332 15.07 3.64 -7.81
C ILE A 332 15.23 2.14 -7.64
N ILE A 333 16.05 1.52 -8.46
CA ILE A 333 16.44 0.13 -8.38
C ILE A 333 17.97 0.06 -8.27
N LEU A 334 18.45 -0.58 -7.18
CA LEU A 334 19.87 -0.80 -6.92
C LEU A 334 20.17 -2.28 -7.13
N TYR A 335 21.19 -2.59 -7.94
CA TYR A 335 21.58 -3.97 -8.27
C TYR A 335 23.10 -4.10 -8.45
N SER A 336 23.63 -5.33 -8.28
CA SER A 336 25.04 -5.63 -8.55
C SER A 336 25.24 -6.09 -9.98
N SER A 337 26.30 -5.61 -10.64
CA SER A 337 26.65 -5.96 -12.03
C SER A 337 27.69 -7.09 -12.14
N GLY A 338 27.89 -7.88 -11.11
CA GLY A 338 28.75 -9.08 -11.19
C GLY A 338 30.24 -8.88 -10.90
N GLN A 339 30.71 -7.65 -10.67
CA GLN A 339 32.09 -7.31 -10.28
C GLN A 339 32.13 -6.48 -8.99
N ASP A 340 31.28 -6.80 -8.01
CA ASP A 340 31.10 -6.03 -6.77
C ASP A 340 30.77 -4.53 -6.99
N GLU A 341 30.42 -4.15 -8.23
CA GLU A 341 29.97 -2.81 -8.56
C GLU A 341 28.45 -2.73 -8.46
N LEU A 342 27.95 -1.89 -7.56
CA LEU A 342 26.53 -1.59 -7.48
C LEU A 342 26.18 -0.55 -8.55
N LYS A 343 25.11 -0.81 -9.29
CA LYS A 343 24.51 0.10 -10.24
C LYS A 343 23.15 0.57 -9.74
N GLU A 344 22.82 1.79 -10.12
CA GLU A 344 21.49 2.35 -9.89
C GLU A 344 20.77 2.63 -11.20
N SER A 345 19.49 2.32 -11.23
CA SER A 345 18.59 2.75 -12.31
C SER A 345 17.46 3.57 -11.73
N VAL A 346 17.25 4.74 -12.31
CA VAL A 346 16.30 5.74 -11.82
C VAL A 346 15.14 5.87 -12.79
N PHE A 347 13.95 5.51 -12.34
CA PHE A 347 12.70 5.60 -13.09
C PHE A 347 11.91 6.81 -12.58
N ARG A 348 11.80 7.85 -13.39
CA ARG A 348 10.99 9.03 -13.06
C ARG A 348 9.51 8.69 -13.16
N VAL A 349 8.73 9.01 -12.14
CA VAL A 349 7.31 8.67 -12.08
C VAL A 349 6.51 9.24 -13.24
N ASN A 350 6.85 10.45 -13.73
CA ASN A 350 6.22 11.07 -14.90
C ASN A 350 6.55 10.40 -16.25
N ARG A 351 7.45 9.41 -16.28
CA ARG A 351 7.75 8.57 -17.45
C ARG A 351 7.19 7.16 -17.32
N ILE A 352 6.58 6.81 -16.19
CA ILE A 352 5.81 5.58 -16.04
C ILE A 352 4.46 5.82 -16.71
N ARG A 353 4.21 5.14 -17.85
CA ARG A 353 2.96 5.27 -18.57
C ARG A 353 1.80 4.64 -17.82
N CYS A 354 2.03 3.45 -17.27
CA CYS A 354 1.05 2.68 -16.53
C CYS A 354 1.74 1.59 -15.71
N TRP A 355 1.02 1.03 -14.73
CA TRP A 355 1.47 -0.17 -14.02
C TRP A 355 0.29 -1.06 -13.65
N ARG A 356 0.60 -2.30 -13.32
CA ARG A 356 -0.35 -3.33 -12.94
C ARG A 356 0.20 -4.19 -11.82
N LEU A 357 -0.69 -4.69 -10.97
CA LEU A 357 -0.43 -5.78 -10.05
C LEU A 357 -0.96 -7.07 -10.68
N SER A 358 -0.15 -8.13 -10.68
CA SER A 358 -0.59 -9.46 -11.14
C SER A 358 -1.67 -10.01 -10.20
N VAL A 359 -2.48 -10.93 -10.69
CA VAL A 359 -3.23 -11.83 -9.80
C VAL A 359 -2.20 -12.78 -9.18
N LEU A 360 -2.32 -13.11 -7.89
CA LEU A 360 -1.39 -13.90 -7.09
C LEU A 360 -0.40 -14.76 -7.89
N SER A 361 0.89 -14.47 -7.71
CA SER A 361 1.95 -15.30 -8.30
C SER A 361 2.09 -16.63 -7.53
N THR A 362 2.77 -17.60 -8.13
CA THR A 362 3.12 -18.90 -7.52
C THR A 362 3.88 -18.78 -6.20
N HIS A 363 4.40 -17.59 -5.88
CA HIS A 363 5.14 -17.28 -4.65
C HIS A 363 4.26 -16.65 -3.55
N GLY A 364 2.93 -16.66 -3.69
CA GLY A 364 1.99 -16.14 -2.68
C GLY A 364 1.89 -14.61 -2.61
N GLY A 365 2.54 -13.88 -3.52
CA GLY A 365 2.51 -12.43 -3.64
C GLY A 365 2.00 -11.96 -5.01
N GLN A 366 1.77 -10.67 -5.15
CA GLN A 366 1.45 -10.04 -6.43
C GLN A 366 2.70 -9.41 -7.02
N ASP A 367 2.94 -9.57 -8.32
CA ASP A 367 4.05 -8.90 -8.99
C ASP A 367 3.60 -7.51 -9.44
N LEU A 368 4.49 -6.53 -9.31
CA LEU A 368 4.28 -5.18 -9.83
C LEU A 368 4.99 -5.05 -11.17
N SER A 369 4.25 -4.88 -12.25
CA SER A 369 4.80 -4.56 -13.56
C SER A 369 4.44 -3.13 -13.93
N PHE A 370 5.42 -2.35 -14.41
CA PHE A 370 5.21 -0.99 -14.90
C PHE A 370 5.84 -0.80 -16.28
N GLU A 371 5.21 0.00 -17.12
CA GLU A 371 5.69 0.36 -18.43
C GLU A 371 6.38 1.71 -18.38
N TYR A 372 7.65 1.73 -18.78
CA TYR A 372 8.51 2.90 -18.68
C TYR A 372 8.95 3.41 -20.03
N LEU A 373 8.89 4.75 -20.21
CA LEU A 373 9.37 5.43 -21.42
C LEU A 373 10.84 5.82 -21.24
N PHE A 374 11.73 5.12 -21.94
CA PHE A 374 13.15 5.44 -21.97
C PHE A 374 13.45 6.66 -22.85
N SER A 375 14.69 7.18 -22.76
CA SER A 375 15.11 8.41 -23.46
C SER A 375 15.08 8.31 -24.99
N ASN A 376 15.17 7.10 -25.52
CA ASN A 376 15.09 6.77 -26.96
C ASN A 376 13.64 6.59 -27.48
N ASN A 377 12.63 7.03 -26.73
CA ASN A 377 11.21 6.80 -26.99
C ASN A 377 10.80 5.31 -27.05
N HIS A 378 11.62 4.43 -26.48
CA HIS A 378 11.31 3.02 -26.32
C HIS A 378 10.49 2.80 -25.04
N LEU A 379 9.40 2.03 -25.16
CA LEU A 379 8.58 1.60 -24.02
C LEU A 379 8.95 0.16 -23.66
N GLU A 380 9.21 -0.07 -22.38
CA GLU A 380 9.54 -1.39 -21.86
C GLU A 380 8.79 -1.69 -20.57
N TRP A 381 8.33 -2.94 -20.44
CA TRP A 381 7.73 -3.45 -19.23
C TRP A 381 8.77 -3.97 -18.25
N ILE A 382 8.78 -3.42 -17.06
CA ILE A 382 9.66 -3.81 -15.96
C ILE A 382 8.81 -4.42 -14.86
N THR A 383 9.20 -5.61 -14.38
CA THR A 383 8.46 -6.36 -13.36
C THR A 383 9.29 -6.53 -12.10
N LEU A 384 8.74 -6.14 -10.96
CA LEU A 384 9.26 -6.38 -9.62
C LEU A 384 8.46 -7.53 -8.97
N LYS A 385 9.15 -8.60 -8.57
CA LYS A 385 8.59 -9.74 -7.84
C LYS A 385 8.92 -9.58 -6.36
N SER A 386 8.04 -8.94 -5.62
CA SER A 386 8.26 -8.59 -4.22
C SER A 386 7.03 -8.92 -3.36
N ALA A 387 7.25 -9.41 -2.15
CA ALA A 387 6.18 -9.50 -1.15
C ALA A 387 5.57 -8.12 -0.79
N GLN A 388 6.27 -7.02 -1.13
CA GLN A 388 5.83 -5.66 -0.89
C GLN A 388 5.32 -4.94 -2.16
N SER A 389 5.08 -5.66 -3.27
CA SER A 389 4.63 -5.08 -4.55
C SER A 389 3.39 -4.20 -4.43
N VAL A 390 2.42 -4.62 -3.62
CA VAL A 390 1.22 -3.82 -3.35
C VAL A 390 1.58 -2.52 -2.63
N LEU A 391 2.48 -2.55 -1.65
CA LEU A 391 2.92 -1.37 -0.93
C LEU A 391 3.70 -0.42 -1.85
N ILE A 392 4.55 -0.94 -2.73
CA ILE A 392 5.25 -0.14 -3.76
C ILE A 392 4.22 0.55 -4.67
N SER A 393 3.19 -0.18 -5.12
CA SER A 393 2.10 0.38 -5.93
C SER A 393 1.35 1.49 -5.21
N LEU A 394 1.03 1.32 -3.92
CA LEU A 394 0.39 2.34 -3.10
C LEU A 394 1.25 3.61 -2.95
N CYS A 395 2.55 3.44 -2.74
CA CYS A 395 3.50 4.55 -2.66
C CYS A 395 3.57 5.33 -3.99
N LEU A 396 3.67 4.63 -5.13
CA LEU A 396 3.65 5.26 -6.46
C LEU A 396 2.36 6.01 -6.70
N GLN A 397 1.22 5.41 -6.38
CA GLN A 397 -0.08 6.01 -6.55
C GLN A 397 -0.26 7.27 -5.69
N SER A 398 0.07 7.19 -4.40
CA SER A 398 0.01 8.33 -3.48
C SER A 398 0.87 9.50 -3.97
N MET A 399 2.07 9.20 -4.47
CA MET A 399 2.98 10.21 -5.03
C MET A 399 2.39 10.88 -6.29
N ILE A 400 1.75 10.11 -7.17
CA ILE A 400 1.12 10.65 -8.38
C ILE A 400 -0.09 11.51 -8.01
N GLU A 401 -0.91 11.08 -7.06
CA GLU A 401 -2.06 11.87 -6.61
C GLU A 401 -1.65 13.22 -6.03
N GLU A 402 -0.54 13.25 -5.31
CA GLU A 402 0.03 14.50 -4.79
C GLU A 402 0.55 15.40 -5.91
N ILE A 403 1.25 14.85 -6.92
CA ILE A 403 1.72 15.61 -8.10
C ILE A 403 0.54 16.22 -8.87
N VAL A 404 -0.50 15.44 -9.13
CA VAL A 404 -1.69 15.89 -9.88
C VAL A 404 -2.47 16.92 -9.06
N GLY A 405 -2.63 16.72 -7.75
CA GLY A 405 -3.29 17.65 -6.84
C GLY A 405 -2.58 19.00 -6.79
N SER A 406 -1.26 19.02 -6.75
CA SER A 406 -0.46 20.25 -6.75
C SER A 406 -0.59 21.04 -8.07
N GLN A 407 -0.72 20.35 -9.20
CA GLN A 407 -0.92 21.01 -10.50
C GLN A 407 -2.32 21.62 -10.64
N ALA A 408 -3.35 21.00 -10.06
CA ALA A 408 -4.71 21.50 -10.09
C ALA A 408 -4.87 22.81 -9.29
N THR A 409 -4.11 23.01 -8.23
CA THR A 409 -4.12 24.24 -7.41
C THR A 409 -3.36 25.41 -8.07
N HIS A 410 -2.50 25.14 -9.06
CA HIS A 410 -1.76 26.17 -9.80
C HIS A 410 -2.38 26.59 -11.14
N GLY A 411 -3.64 26.20 -11.40
CA GLY A 411 -4.41 26.70 -12.54
C GLY A 411 -4.28 25.83 -13.77
N ALA A 412 -5.21 24.90 -13.91
CA ALA A 412 -5.86 24.56 -15.17
C ALA A 412 -7.03 23.64 -14.86
N ALA A 413 -8.20 24.10 -15.21
CA ALA A 413 -9.38 23.27 -15.34
C ALA A 413 -9.09 22.15 -16.37
N ASP A 414 -9.55 20.92 -16.04
CA ASP A 414 -9.74 19.82 -16.98
C ASP A 414 -8.51 19.02 -17.44
N ALA A 415 -7.85 18.32 -16.52
CA ALA A 415 -7.07 17.14 -16.89
C ALA A 415 -7.74 15.88 -16.32
N ARG A 416 -8.82 15.42 -16.95
CA ARG A 416 -9.35 14.07 -16.77
C ARG A 416 -8.32 13.10 -17.35
N LEU A 417 -7.64 12.35 -16.50
CA LEU A 417 -6.79 11.24 -16.93
C LEU A 417 -7.66 10.14 -17.54
N PRO A 418 -7.48 9.78 -18.82
CA PRO A 418 -8.20 8.67 -19.41
C PRO A 418 -7.69 7.36 -18.84
N LEU A 419 -8.58 6.61 -18.24
CA LEU A 419 -8.35 5.27 -17.70
C LEU A 419 -8.69 4.27 -18.79
N VAL A 420 -7.72 3.49 -19.25
CA VAL A 420 -7.94 2.45 -20.26
C VAL A 420 -7.91 1.07 -19.60
N PRO A 421 -9.01 0.31 -19.59
CA PRO A 421 -8.98 -1.08 -19.16
C PRO A 421 -8.19 -1.91 -20.16
N CYS A 422 -7.26 -2.73 -19.66
CA CYS A 422 -6.58 -3.73 -20.50
C CYS A 422 -7.42 -5.01 -20.59
N ALA A 423 -7.58 -5.54 -21.79
CA ALA A 423 -8.32 -6.78 -22.10
C ALA A 423 -7.73 -8.04 -21.43
N SER A 424 -6.53 -7.97 -20.84
CA SER A 424 -5.82 -9.09 -20.20
C SER A 424 -5.98 -9.19 -18.70
N GLY A 425 -7.07 -8.68 -18.11
CA GLY A 425 -7.34 -8.85 -16.68
C GLY A 425 -6.43 -8.10 -15.70
N ALA A 426 -5.55 -7.23 -16.18
CA ALA A 426 -4.66 -6.40 -15.38
C ALA A 426 -5.06 -4.92 -15.46
N PHE A 427 -4.98 -4.18 -14.34
CA PHE A 427 -5.28 -2.74 -14.31
C PHE A 427 -4.07 -1.92 -14.67
N LEU A 428 -4.32 -0.90 -15.47
CA LEU A 428 -3.35 0.10 -15.87
C LEU A 428 -3.70 1.43 -15.20
N ASN A 429 -2.82 1.92 -14.33
CA ASN A 429 -2.86 3.30 -13.87
C ASN A 429 -2.05 4.14 -14.89
N THR A 430 -2.69 4.99 -15.66
CA THR A 430 -2.02 5.83 -16.65
C THR A 430 -1.60 7.16 -16.05
N VAL A 431 -0.35 7.52 -16.24
CA VAL A 431 0.16 8.87 -15.98
C VAL A 431 0.11 9.65 -17.30
N ALA A 432 -0.68 10.71 -17.35
CA ALA A 432 -0.71 11.57 -18.52
C ALA A 432 0.64 12.30 -18.67
N ALA A 433 1.45 11.89 -19.63
CA ALA A 433 2.54 12.71 -20.12
C ALA A 433 1.91 13.84 -20.96
N GLY A 434 1.93 15.07 -20.44
CA GLY A 434 1.59 16.22 -21.24
C GLY A 434 2.63 16.41 -22.35
N ASN A 435 2.35 15.90 -23.52
CA ASN A 435 2.78 16.50 -24.79
C ASN A 435 2.04 15.86 -25.96
N ARG A 436 1.42 16.71 -26.74
CA ARG A 436 0.71 16.38 -27.99
C ARG A 436 1.72 15.98 -29.06
N SER A 437 1.60 14.77 -29.61
CA SER A 437 1.83 14.55 -31.03
C SER A 437 0.89 13.45 -31.52
N ARG A 438 0.08 13.84 -32.46
CA ARG A 438 -0.86 13.04 -33.26
C ARG A 438 -0.02 12.15 -34.17
N SER A 439 -0.12 10.84 -34.07
CA SER A 439 0.26 9.94 -35.17
C SER A 439 -0.64 8.71 -35.16
N GLU A 440 -0.95 8.31 -36.34
CA GLU A 440 -1.98 7.42 -36.85
C GLU A 440 -2.00 6.01 -36.24
N ARG A 441 -3.21 5.49 -36.11
CA ARG A 441 -3.52 4.10 -35.68
C ARG A 441 -3.34 3.17 -36.87
N SER A 442 -2.53 2.11 -36.68
CA SER A 442 -2.65 0.87 -37.45
C SER A 442 -3.21 -0.23 -36.54
N PRO A 443 -4.14 -1.07 -37.05
CA PRO A 443 -4.77 -2.10 -36.23
C PRO A 443 -3.87 -3.33 -36.12
N LEU A 444 -3.58 -3.76 -34.90
CA LEU A 444 -2.92 -5.03 -34.62
C LEU A 444 -3.99 -6.14 -34.56
N SER A 445 -3.79 -7.15 -35.38
CA SER A 445 -4.52 -8.42 -35.42
C SER A 445 -4.43 -9.20 -34.09
N PRO A 446 -5.46 -9.98 -33.73
CA PRO A 446 -5.48 -10.71 -32.48
C PRO A 446 -4.59 -11.96 -32.58
N SER A 447 -3.55 -12.04 -31.74
CA SER A 447 -2.81 -13.26 -31.49
C SER A 447 -3.51 -14.07 -30.40
N THR A 448 -3.77 -15.33 -30.71
CA THR A 448 -4.32 -16.39 -29.85
C THR A 448 -3.54 -16.50 -28.54
N PRO A 449 -4.22 -16.66 -27.38
CA PRO A 449 -3.52 -16.88 -26.12
C PRO A 449 -3.00 -18.33 -26.03
N PRO A 450 -1.84 -18.55 -25.39
CA PRO A 450 -1.36 -19.90 -25.13
C PRO A 450 -2.24 -20.61 -24.11
N GLU A 451 -2.62 -21.85 -24.40
CA GLU A 451 -3.27 -22.78 -23.48
C GLU A 451 -2.40 -23.00 -22.24
N ILE A 452 -2.90 -22.65 -21.09
CA ILE A 452 -2.28 -22.99 -19.80
C ILE A 452 -2.94 -24.30 -19.34
N LEU A 453 -2.20 -25.39 -19.45
CA LEU A 453 -2.48 -26.65 -18.77
C LEU A 453 -2.35 -26.42 -17.25
N MET A 454 -3.48 -26.47 -16.55
CA MET A 454 -3.49 -26.46 -15.08
C MET A 454 -3.40 -27.91 -14.58
N GLU A 455 -2.29 -28.24 -13.91
CA GLU A 455 -2.27 -29.40 -13.03
C GLU A 455 -2.95 -29.06 -11.68
N PRO A 456 -3.70 -29.99 -11.09
CA PRO A 456 -4.40 -29.73 -9.83
C PRO A 456 -3.41 -29.73 -8.66
N ILE A 457 -3.45 -28.66 -7.86
CA ILE A 457 -2.72 -28.55 -6.60
C ILE A 457 -3.27 -29.61 -5.63
N ARG A 458 -2.51 -30.66 -5.36
CA ARG A 458 -2.78 -31.63 -4.31
C ARG A 458 -2.61 -30.95 -2.94
N ASN A 459 -3.69 -30.98 -2.16
CA ASN A 459 -3.65 -30.65 -0.74
C ASN A 459 -2.71 -31.61 -0.02
N GLY A 460 -1.60 -31.08 0.51
CA GLY A 460 -0.74 -31.82 1.42
C GLY A 460 -1.38 -31.90 2.80
N PRO A 461 -1.35 -33.07 3.46
CA PRO A 461 -1.98 -33.26 4.75
C PRO A 461 -1.13 -32.62 5.87
N TYR A 462 -1.78 -31.89 6.76
CA TYR A 462 -1.21 -31.57 8.07
C TYR A 462 -1.07 -32.90 8.85
N ALA A 463 0.15 -33.31 9.10
CA ALA A 463 0.46 -34.44 9.97
C ALA A 463 0.12 -34.07 11.41
N ASN A 464 -0.82 -34.78 11.98
CA ASN A 464 -0.99 -34.94 13.41
C ASN A 464 0.12 -35.87 13.91
N ASP A 465 1.10 -35.34 14.62
CA ASP A 465 1.95 -36.17 15.46
C ASP A 465 1.39 -36.18 16.89
N LYS A 466 0.70 -37.29 17.17
CA LYS A 466 0.54 -37.84 18.52
C LYS A 466 1.30 -39.15 18.58
N ASN A 467 2.03 -39.31 19.67
CA ASN A 467 2.64 -40.53 20.23
C ASN A 467 4.04 -40.90 19.73
N SER A 468 5.02 -40.84 20.66
CA SER A 468 5.29 -42.03 21.48
C SER A 468 6.41 -41.75 22.48
N GLU A 469 6.11 -42.17 23.70
CA GLU A 469 7.03 -42.55 24.78
C GLU A 469 8.08 -43.56 24.30
N THR A 470 9.29 -43.35 24.64
CA THR A 470 10.21 -44.18 25.43
C THR A 470 11.56 -43.46 25.52
#